data_925bd324b7857d73b1545a1b0b527f23
#
_entry.id   925bd324b7857d73b1545a1b0b527f23
#
_cell.length_a   1.000
_cell.length_b   1.000
_cell.length_c   1.000
_cell.angle_alpha   90.00
_cell.angle_beta   90.00
_cell.angle_gamma   90.00
#
_symmetry.space_group_name_H-M   'P 1'
#
loop_
_entity.id
_entity.type
_entity.pdbx_description
1 polymer ?
#
loop_
_entity_poly.entity_id
_entity_poly.type
_entity_poly.pdbx_seq_one_letter_code
_entity_poly.pdbx_strand_id
1 'polypeptide(L)'
;MKIEKVLNNNIISSLDDKGRELVLMGKGLGFGRKAGEEVDEAKVEKIFKLDSNTESKHFQEIIENMPIEHLRLTTEIVKYAHEIITTKLSRSIYVTLSDHINFAIDRFHKNQNMSNQLKTEIKKFYPLEYQIGLKSLEMIKSELGIELPEDEAASIAMHFVNAELDNTNMNQTMMITKMIQNCMNIVKYHFKIEIDEESEYYSRFVTHLKYLTSRLFTGTGYETHGEEDEELFEMITKKYANEYKCAKRIALFVDKELHFTLPDEELMYLTIHIRKITYKKTT
;
A
#
# COMPACT_ATOMS: atom_id res chain seq x y z
N MET A 1 28.46 -18.12 -5.34
CA MET A 1 27.95 -17.10 -6.27
C MET A 1 29.11 -16.17 -6.67
N LYS A 2 29.04 -15.55 -7.88
CA LYS A 2 30.07 -14.58 -8.32
C LYS A 2 29.50 -13.15 -8.32
N ILE A 3 30.36 -12.18 -8.03
CA ILE A 3 30.04 -10.77 -8.07
C ILE A 3 29.88 -10.34 -9.52
N GLU A 4 28.71 -9.81 -9.90
CA GLU A 4 28.50 -9.21 -11.22
C GLU A 4 28.89 -7.71 -11.21
N LYS A 5 28.46 -6.98 -10.18
CA LYS A 5 28.77 -5.57 -9.99
C LYS A 5 28.94 -5.25 -8.51
N VAL A 6 29.92 -4.41 -8.19
CA VAL A 6 30.04 -3.79 -6.85
C VAL A 6 29.30 -2.46 -6.90
N LEU A 7 28.22 -2.33 -6.13
CA LEU A 7 27.38 -1.11 -6.09
C LEU A 7 27.96 -0.11 -5.09
N ASN A 8 28.34 -0.57 -3.90
CA ASN A 8 29.09 0.20 -2.92
C ASN A 8 29.84 -0.73 -1.97
N ASN A 9 30.47 -0.21 -0.90
CA ASN A 9 31.26 -1.01 0.03
C ASN A 9 30.49 -2.13 0.75
N ASN A 10 29.15 -2.09 0.75
CA ASN A 10 28.30 -2.98 1.51
C ASN A 10 27.31 -3.77 0.64
N ILE A 11 27.20 -3.43 -0.64
CA ILE A 11 26.20 -3.98 -1.54
C ILE A 11 26.83 -4.36 -2.88
N ILE A 12 26.49 -5.56 -3.34
CA ILE A 12 26.94 -6.11 -4.63
C ILE A 12 25.74 -6.68 -5.39
N SER A 13 25.84 -6.82 -6.70
CA SER A 13 24.94 -7.67 -7.47
C SER A 13 25.60 -9.00 -7.83
N SER A 14 24.77 -10.04 -8.01
CA SER A 14 25.14 -11.39 -8.40
C SER A 14 24.01 -11.99 -9.24
N LEU A 15 24.22 -13.18 -9.80
CA LEU A 15 23.18 -13.95 -10.50
C LEU A 15 22.83 -15.21 -9.72
N ASP A 16 21.55 -15.57 -9.73
CA ASP A 16 21.11 -16.89 -9.25
C ASP A 16 21.36 -18.00 -10.30
N ASP A 17 21.07 -19.25 -9.92
CA ASP A 17 21.24 -20.42 -10.80
C ASP A 17 20.39 -20.36 -12.08
N LYS A 18 19.40 -19.46 -12.14
CA LYS A 18 18.52 -19.22 -13.31
C LYS A 18 18.92 -17.97 -14.09
N GLY A 19 20.06 -17.35 -13.77
CA GLY A 19 20.53 -16.13 -14.41
C GLY A 19 19.74 -14.87 -14.03
N ARG A 20 18.96 -14.88 -12.96
CA ARG A 20 18.23 -13.70 -12.46
C ARG A 20 19.12 -12.91 -11.52
N GLU A 21 19.04 -11.61 -11.64
CA GLU A 21 19.83 -10.70 -10.83
C GLU A 21 19.40 -10.72 -9.35
N LEU A 22 20.40 -10.78 -8.47
CA LEU A 22 20.26 -10.69 -7.03
C LEU A 22 21.04 -9.46 -6.55
N VAL A 23 20.47 -8.73 -5.61
CA VAL A 23 21.19 -7.69 -4.86
C VAL A 23 21.48 -8.23 -3.47
N LEU A 24 22.76 -8.25 -3.09
CA LEU A 24 23.27 -8.82 -1.85
C LEU A 24 23.76 -7.69 -0.96
N MET A 25 23.29 -7.64 0.27
CA MET A 25 23.67 -6.66 1.28
C MET A 25 24.42 -7.32 2.43
N GLY A 26 25.48 -6.68 2.92
CA GLY A 26 26.21 -7.09 4.11
C GLY A 26 27.40 -6.16 4.39
N LYS A 27 27.74 -6.01 5.66
CA LYS A 27 28.81 -5.10 6.09
C LYS A 27 30.14 -5.44 5.44
N GLY A 28 30.70 -4.51 4.66
CA GLY A 28 31.97 -4.66 3.96
C GLY A 28 31.96 -5.73 2.85
N LEU A 29 30.78 -6.16 2.39
CA LEU A 29 30.61 -7.21 1.38
C LEU A 29 31.26 -6.84 0.03
N GLY A 30 31.17 -5.55 -0.36
CA GLY A 30 31.76 -5.01 -1.58
C GLY A 30 33.13 -4.34 -1.38
N PHE A 31 33.59 -4.20 -0.13
CA PHE A 31 34.81 -3.44 0.16
C PHE A 31 36.06 -4.13 -0.42
N GLY A 32 36.75 -3.42 -1.33
CA GLY A 32 37.94 -3.94 -2.02
C GLY A 32 37.68 -5.07 -3.00
N ARG A 33 36.43 -5.38 -3.31
CA ARG A 33 36.03 -6.46 -4.24
C ARG A 33 35.86 -5.95 -5.67
N LYS A 34 35.90 -6.88 -6.62
CA LYS A 34 35.73 -6.64 -8.05
C LYS A 34 34.74 -7.62 -8.67
N ALA A 35 34.16 -7.23 -9.80
CA ALA A 35 33.35 -8.14 -10.61
C ALA A 35 34.16 -9.38 -11.00
N GLY A 36 33.50 -10.54 -10.98
CA GLY A 36 34.08 -11.86 -11.24
C GLY A 36 34.63 -12.59 -10.02
N GLU A 37 34.84 -11.92 -8.88
CA GLU A 37 35.30 -12.58 -7.63
C GLU A 37 34.13 -13.36 -6.99
N GLU A 38 34.47 -14.33 -6.13
CA GLU A 38 33.49 -15.07 -5.37
C GLU A 38 32.88 -14.23 -4.24
N VAL A 39 31.59 -14.40 -4.05
CA VAL A 39 30.84 -13.74 -2.96
C VAL A 39 31.25 -14.38 -1.63
N ASP A 40 31.60 -13.58 -0.65
CA ASP A 40 31.79 -14.00 0.73
C ASP A 40 30.40 -14.20 1.39
N GLU A 41 29.86 -15.41 1.26
CA GLU A 41 28.51 -15.75 1.73
C GLU A 41 28.34 -15.55 3.25
N ALA A 42 29.42 -15.66 4.03
CA ALA A 42 29.37 -15.43 5.48
C ALA A 42 29.07 -13.97 5.85
N LYS A 43 29.32 -13.04 4.93
CA LYS A 43 29.01 -11.62 5.11
C LYS A 43 27.65 -11.21 4.58
N VAL A 44 26.94 -12.11 3.90
CA VAL A 44 25.62 -11.78 3.33
C VAL A 44 24.57 -11.74 4.44
N GLU A 45 24.05 -10.54 4.71
CA GLU A 45 22.98 -10.31 5.69
C GLU A 45 21.61 -10.45 5.06
N LYS A 46 21.46 -10.00 3.81
CA LYS A 46 20.17 -10.03 3.08
C LYS A 46 20.37 -10.20 1.58
N ILE A 47 19.45 -10.95 0.97
CA ILE A 47 19.37 -11.15 -0.48
C ILE A 47 18.03 -10.57 -0.95
N PHE A 48 18.09 -9.61 -1.87
CA PHE A 48 16.91 -9.06 -2.55
C PHE A 48 16.76 -9.74 -3.91
N LYS A 49 15.58 -10.32 -4.13
CA LYS A 49 15.18 -10.92 -5.41
C LYS A 49 14.07 -10.04 -5.97
N LEU A 50 14.37 -9.25 -6.98
CA LEU A 50 13.42 -8.35 -7.62
C LEU A 50 12.76 -9.05 -8.80
N ASP A 51 11.52 -8.67 -9.09
CA ASP A 51 10.69 -9.42 -10.04
C ASP A 51 10.98 -9.03 -11.50
N SER A 52 11.65 -7.89 -11.72
CA SER A 52 12.04 -7.44 -13.08
C SER A 52 13.42 -6.81 -13.12
N ASN A 53 14.06 -6.86 -14.32
CA ASN A 53 15.33 -6.18 -14.55
C ASN A 53 15.23 -4.65 -14.41
N THR A 54 14.06 -4.07 -14.66
CA THR A 54 13.82 -2.62 -14.52
C THR A 54 13.81 -2.24 -13.04
N GLU A 55 13.12 -3.01 -12.19
CA GLU A 55 13.12 -2.80 -10.74
C GLU A 55 14.52 -3.00 -10.14
N SER A 56 15.26 -4.01 -10.63
CA SER A 56 16.63 -4.25 -10.18
C SER A 56 17.54 -3.08 -10.48
N LYS A 57 17.49 -2.51 -11.70
CA LYS A 57 18.29 -1.34 -12.07
C LYS A 57 17.91 -0.11 -11.23
N HIS A 58 16.62 0.16 -11.09
CA HIS A 58 16.15 1.29 -10.29
C HIS A 58 16.55 1.14 -8.81
N PHE A 59 16.45 -0.08 -8.26
CA PHE A 59 16.92 -0.35 -6.90
C PHE A 59 18.42 -0.12 -6.75
N GLN A 60 19.22 -0.58 -7.71
CA GLN A 60 20.67 -0.36 -7.69
C GLN A 60 21.01 1.14 -7.69
N GLU A 61 20.35 1.94 -8.53
CA GLU A 61 20.55 3.39 -8.58
C GLU A 61 20.24 4.08 -7.23
N ILE A 62 19.16 3.66 -6.56
CA ILE A 62 18.77 4.18 -5.25
C ILE A 62 19.84 3.83 -4.19
N ILE A 63 20.26 2.58 -4.13
CA ILE A 63 21.14 2.09 -3.06
C ILE A 63 22.62 2.42 -3.27
N GLU A 64 23.04 2.83 -4.47
CA GLU A 64 24.46 3.22 -4.73
C GLU A 64 24.94 4.31 -3.76
N ASN A 65 24.08 5.27 -3.45
CA ASN A 65 24.40 6.43 -2.61
C ASN A 65 23.69 6.43 -1.25
N MET A 66 22.91 5.38 -0.95
CA MET A 66 22.15 5.29 0.30
C MET A 66 23.03 4.75 1.44
N PRO A 67 22.98 5.34 2.64
CA PRO A 67 23.59 4.72 3.83
C PRO A 67 23.02 3.33 4.07
N ILE A 68 23.89 2.36 4.36
CA ILE A 68 23.46 0.97 4.59
C ILE A 68 22.50 0.85 5.78
N GLU A 69 22.63 1.72 6.76
CA GLU A 69 21.78 1.82 7.93
C GLU A 69 20.31 2.06 7.55
N HIS A 70 20.03 2.88 6.52
CA HIS A 70 18.67 3.13 6.04
C HIS A 70 18.06 1.87 5.40
N LEU A 71 18.85 1.12 4.63
CA LEU A 71 18.39 -0.12 4.00
C LEU A 71 18.17 -1.24 5.03
N ARG A 72 19.03 -1.34 6.06
CA ARG A 72 18.84 -2.26 7.18
C ARG A 72 17.56 -1.94 7.94
N LEU A 73 17.38 -0.68 8.29
CA LEU A 73 16.19 -0.20 8.97
C LEU A 73 14.92 -0.50 8.17
N THR A 74 14.91 -0.22 6.87
CA THR A 74 13.80 -0.59 5.98
C THR A 74 13.53 -2.09 6.02
N THR A 75 14.58 -2.91 6.03
CA THR A 75 14.45 -4.38 6.08
C THR A 75 13.78 -4.84 7.37
N GLU A 76 14.16 -4.26 8.52
CA GLU A 76 13.55 -4.59 9.81
C GLU A 76 12.09 -4.06 9.90
N ILE A 77 11.80 -2.89 9.33
CA ILE A 77 10.43 -2.37 9.23
C ILE A 77 9.54 -3.32 8.40
N VAL A 78 10.02 -3.76 7.24
CA VAL A 78 9.25 -4.69 6.39
C VAL A 78 9.08 -6.05 7.07
N LYS A 79 10.09 -6.53 7.80
CA LYS A 79 9.99 -7.75 8.60
C LYS A 79 8.91 -7.62 9.69
N TYR A 80 8.90 -6.53 10.43
CA TYR A 80 7.85 -6.23 11.43
C TYR A 80 6.46 -6.17 10.78
N ALA A 81 6.34 -5.55 9.59
CA ALA A 81 5.08 -5.50 8.87
C ALA A 81 4.55 -6.89 8.49
N HIS A 82 5.43 -7.84 8.12
CA HIS A 82 5.02 -9.23 7.83
C HIS A 82 4.48 -10.00 9.05
N GLU A 83 4.71 -9.52 10.27
CA GLU A 83 4.11 -10.11 11.49
C GLU A 83 2.67 -9.63 11.69
N ILE A 84 2.27 -8.51 11.07
CA ILE A 84 0.98 -7.85 11.26
C ILE A 84 0.09 -8.00 10.02
N ILE A 85 0.65 -7.75 8.83
CA ILE A 85 -0.06 -7.84 7.55
C ILE A 85 -0.07 -9.29 7.09
N THR A 86 -1.26 -9.84 6.92
CA THR A 86 -1.45 -11.21 6.41
C THR A 86 -1.48 -11.29 4.88
N THR A 87 -1.72 -10.17 4.23
CA THR A 87 -1.72 -10.04 2.76
C THR A 87 -0.27 -10.10 2.24
N LYS A 88 -0.09 -10.69 1.07
CA LYS A 88 1.22 -10.72 0.41
C LYS A 88 1.61 -9.30 0.00
N LEU A 89 2.77 -8.84 0.45
CA LEU A 89 3.37 -7.58 0.01
C LEU A 89 4.16 -7.77 -1.28
N SER A 90 4.01 -6.84 -2.22
CA SER A 90 4.89 -6.75 -3.39
C SER A 90 6.33 -6.53 -2.95
N ARG A 91 7.28 -7.16 -3.62
CA ARG A 91 8.71 -7.02 -3.32
C ARG A 91 9.24 -5.62 -3.58
N SER A 92 8.55 -4.85 -4.42
CA SER A 92 8.85 -3.44 -4.67
C SER A 92 8.86 -2.59 -3.40
N ILE A 93 8.23 -3.06 -2.29
CA ILE A 93 8.24 -2.37 -1.00
C ILE A 93 9.66 -2.05 -0.50
N TYR A 94 10.62 -2.95 -0.70
CA TYR A 94 12.01 -2.71 -0.28
C TYR A 94 12.62 -1.52 -1.03
N VAL A 95 12.28 -1.37 -2.31
CA VAL A 95 12.74 -0.26 -3.15
C VAL A 95 12.06 1.04 -2.73
N THR A 96 10.74 1.05 -2.78
CA THR A 96 9.94 2.27 -2.60
C THR A 96 10.01 2.81 -1.18
N LEU A 97 10.04 1.95 -0.18
CA LEU A 97 10.14 2.36 1.22
C LEU A 97 11.56 2.81 1.59
N SER A 98 12.61 2.15 1.06
CA SER A 98 13.98 2.60 1.28
C SER A 98 14.21 4.00 0.71
N ASP A 99 13.73 4.24 -0.49
CA ASP A 99 13.81 5.55 -1.14
C ASP A 99 13.06 6.62 -0.31
N HIS A 100 11.82 6.30 0.10
CA HIS A 100 11.03 7.20 0.94
C HIS A 100 11.72 7.55 2.26
N ILE A 101 12.21 6.55 3.01
CA ILE A 101 12.90 6.77 4.29
C ILE A 101 14.14 7.63 4.09
N ASN A 102 14.94 7.33 3.06
CA ASN A 102 16.13 8.11 2.75
C ASN A 102 15.79 9.58 2.46
N PHE A 103 14.76 9.83 1.63
CA PHE A 103 14.29 11.19 1.34
C PHE A 103 13.65 11.88 2.55
N ALA A 104 12.91 11.16 3.39
CA ALA A 104 12.30 11.72 4.59
C ALA A 104 13.37 12.23 5.57
N ILE A 105 14.43 11.44 5.76
CA ILE A 105 15.59 11.81 6.60
C ILE A 105 16.33 13.02 6.01
N ASP A 106 16.56 13.04 4.69
CA ASP A 106 17.22 14.17 4.00
C ASP A 106 16.40 15.46 4.14
N ARG A 107 15.07 15.40 3.96
CA ARG A 107 14.17 16.53 4.19
C ARG A 107 14.20 17.01 5.64
N PHE A 108 14.20 16.08 6.59
CA PHE A 108 14.28 16.41 8.02
C PHE A 108 15.56 17.23 8.32
N HIS A 109 16.72 16.79 7.84
CA HIS A 109 17.98 17.52 8.01
C HIS A 109 17.98 18.89 7.35
N LYS A 110 17.22 19.06 6.26
CA LYS A 110 17.04 20.35 5.56
C LYS A 110 15.92 21.22 6.16
N ASN A 111 15.25 20.79 7.23
CA ASN A 111 14.06 21.44 7.81
C ASN A 111 12.91 21.63 6.78
N GLN A 112 12.75 20.66 5.86
CA GLN A 112 11.75 20.67 4.79
C GLN A 112 10.68 19.57 5.02
N ASN A 113 10.17 19.50 6.26
CA ASN A 113 9.13 18.53 6.60
C ASN A 113 7.87 18.79 5.78
N MET A 114 7.23 17.70 5.33
CA MET A 114 5.99 17.77 4.56
C MET A 114 4.82 17.28 5.40
N SER A 115 3.67 17.97 5.30
CA SER A 115 2.42 17.49 5.88
C SER A 115 1.75 16.49 4.93
N ASN A 116 1.17 15.43 5.48
CA ASN A 116 0.37 14.49 4.71
C ASN A 116 -1.12 14.87 4.80
N GLN A 117 -1.65 15.44 3.71
CA GLN A 117 -3.04 15.92 3.65
C GLN A 117 -4.10 14.81 3.83
N LEU A 118 -3.72 13.54 3.65
CA LEU A 118 -4.60 12.39 3.81
C LEU A 118 -4.34 11.62 5.12
N LYS A 119 -3.58 12.19 6.07
CA LYS A 119 -3.22 11.54 7.33
C LYS A 119 -4.45 11.01 8.08
N THR A 120 -5.52 11.82 8.16
CA THR A 120 -6.76 11.43 8.84
C THR A 120 -7.45 10.26 8.14
N GLU A 121 -7.55 10.31 6.82
CA GLU A 121 -8.15 9.25 5.99
C GLU A 121 -7.32 7.96 6.06
N ILE A 122 -6.01 8.09 5.98
CA ILE A 122 -5.09 6.94 6.07
C ILE A 122 -5.22 6.26 7.43
N LYS A 123 -5.23 7.02 8.52
CA LYS A 123 -5.44 6.49 9.87
C LYS A 123 -6.77 5.74 10.02
N LYS A 124 -7.83 6.22 9.35
CA LYS A 124 -9.17 5.62 9.39
C LYS A 124 -9.30 4.38 8.51
N PHE A 125 -8.79 4.44 7.29
CA PHE A 125 -9.02 3.40 6.29
C PHE A 125 -7.97 2.29 6.32
N TYR A 126 -6.77 2.58 6.88
CA TYR A 126 -5.62 1.70 6.90
C TYR A 126 -4.99 1.66 8.31
N PRO A 127 -5.77 1.29 9.36
CA PRO A 127 -5.30 1.38 10.75
C PRO A 127 -4.09 0.49 11.03
N LEU A 128 -4.00 -0.69 10.42
CA LEU A 128 -2.86 -1.60 10.60
C LEU A 128 -1.59 -1.02 9.97
N GLU A 129 -1.68 -0.55 8.74
CA GLU A 129 -0.57 0.04 8.00
C GLU A 129 -0.12 1.35 8.68
N TYR A 130 -1.06 2.11 9.25
CA TYR A 130 -0.74 3.31 10.03
C TYR A 130 0.00 2.97 11.34
N GLN A 131 -0.37 1.90 12.03
CA GLN A 131 0.36 1.39 13.20
C GLN A 131 1.79 0.97 12.83
N ILE A 132 1.97 0.33 11.68
CA ILE A 132 3.30 0.01 11.15
C ILE A 132 4.08 1.30 10.88
N GLY A 133 3.44 2.31 10.32
CA GLY A 133 4.04 3.64 10.11
C GLY A 133 4.52 4.27 11.42
N LEU A 134 3.70 4.28 12.46
CA LEU A 134 4.08 4.79 13.79
C LEU A 134 5.26 4.00 14.37
N LYS A 135 5.22 2.67 14.30
CA LYS A 135 6.33 1.81 14.76
C LYS A 135 7.61 2.06 13.98
N SER A 136 7.50 2.34 12.69
CA SER A 136 8.64 2.72 11.86
C SER A 136 9.32 4.01 12.35
N LEU A 137 8.54 5.02 12.78
CA LEU A 137 9.11 6.25 13.36
C LEU A 137 9.85 5.97 14.66
N GLU A 138 9.33 5.09 15.51
CA GLU A 138 10.02 4.67 16.75
C GLU A 138 11.35 3.96 16.42
N MET A 139 11.38 3.09 15.41
CA MET A 139 12.58 2.39 14.97
C MET A 139 13.61 3.36 14.40
N ILE A 140 13.19 4.33 13.57
CA ILE A 140 14.05 5.39 13.03
C ILE A 140 14.66 6.20 14.18
N LYS A 141 13.86 6.60 15.17
CA LYS A 141 14.33 7.34 16.33
C LYS A 141 15.34 6.52 17.17
N SER A 142 15.04 5.24 17.38
CA SER A 142 15.89 4.35 18.18
C SER A 142 17.25 4.09 17.53
N GLU A 143 17.29 3.85 16.21
CA GLU A 143 18.50 3.43 15.53
C GLU A 143 19.33 4.60 14.99
N LEU A 144 18.67 5.67 14.54
CA LEU A 144 19.33 6.81 13.91
C LEU A 144 19.33 8.08 14.76
N GLY A 145 18.58 8.10 15.89
CA GLY A 145 18.41 9.29 16.74
C GLY A 145 17.58 10.41 16.08
N ILE A 146 16.84 10.11 15.00
CA ILE A 146 16.09 11.08 14.21
C ILE A 146 14.60 10.99 14.56
N GLU A 147 14.02 12.10 15.01
CA GLU A 147 12.60 12.20 15.36
C GLU A 147 11.80 12.83 14.20
N LEU A 148 11.35 11.97 13.28
CA LEU A 148 10.53 12.40 12.16
C LEU A 148 9.12 12.80 12.61
N PRO A 149 8.45 13.75 11.91
CA PRO A 149 7.08 14.13 12.23
C PRO A 149 6.09 12.98 11.98
N GLU A 150 4.99 12.96 12.73
CA GLU A 150 3.95 11.92 12.65
C GLU A 150 3.32 11.80 11.25
N ASP A 151 3.38 12.84 10.44
CA ASP A 151 2.92 12.81 9.04
C ASP A 151 3.67 11.77 8.20
N GLU A 152 4.93 11.49 8.54
CA GLU A 152 5.71 10.44 7.87
C GLU A 152 5.17 9.04 8.18
N ALA A 153 4.50 8.82 9.34
CA ALA A 153 3.82 7.55 9.60
C ALA A 153 2.72 7.27 8.58
N ALA A 154 1.95 8.29 8.21
CA ALA A 154 0.94 8.16 7.16
C ALA A 154 1.56 7.90 5.78
N SER A 155 2.68 8.54 5.48
CA SER A 155 3.40 8.34 4.22
C SER A 155 3.97 6.91 4.14
N ILE A 156 4.59 6.40 5.22
CA ILE A 156 5.07 5.02 5.32
C ILE A 156 3.90 4.03 5.19
N ALA A 157 2.78 4.27 5.86
CA ALA A 157 1.57 3.45 5.75
C ALA A 157 1.13 3.30 4.29
N MET A 158 1.14 4.38 3.51
CA MET A 158 0.77 4.34 2.09
C MET A 158 1.70 3.48 1.24
N HIS A 159 2.98 3.34 1.59
CA HIS A 159 3.87 2.40 0.92
C HIS A 159 3.43 0.94 1.15
N PHE A 160 2.97 0.61 2.36
CA PHE A 160 2.43 -0.72 2.64
C PHE A 160 1.11 -0.96 1.92
N VAL A 161 0.17 -0.02 1.96
CA VAL A 161 -1.08 -0.10 1.19
C VAL A 161 -0.81 -0.31 -0.30
N ASN A 162 0.16 0.43 -0.85
CA ASN A 162 0.57 0.31 -2.24
C ASN A 162 1.13 -1.10 -2.55
N ALA A 163 1.94 -1.64 -1.65
CA ALA A 163 2.52 -2.97 -1.80
C ALA A 163 1.49 -4.11 -1.65
N GLU A 164 0.44 -3.94 -0.83
CA GLU A 164 -0.67 -4.89 -0.71
C GLU A 164 -1.56 -4.91 -1.95
N LEU A 165 -1.77 -3.74 -2.58
CA LEU A 165 -2.56 -3.62 -3.80
C LEU A 165 -1.76 -4.00 -5.06
N ASP A 166 -0.48 -4.34 -4.91
CA ASP A 166 0.47 -4.57 -6.01
C ASP A 166 0.51 -3.42 -7.04
N ASN A 167 0.27 -2.21 -6.54
CA ASN A 167 0.32 -0.99 -7.34
C ASN A 167 1.76 -0.50 -7.51
N THR A 168 2.11 -0.06 -8.69
CA THR A 168 3.41 0.55 -8.98
C THR A 168 3.40 2.08 -8.83
N ASN A 169 2.21 2.68 -8.64
CA ASN A 169 2.04 4.13 -8.63
C ASN A 169 1.39 4.63 -7.34
N MET A 170 2.18 5.32 -6.51
CA MET A 170 1.72 5.93 -5.24
C MET A 170 0.58 6.94 -5.46
N ASN A 171 0.58 7.70 -6.56
CA ASN A 171 -0.50 8.63 -6.87
C ASN A 171 -1.84 7.90 -7.03
N GLN A 172 -1.83 6.71 -7.63
CA GLN A 172 -3.02 5.88 -7.78
C GLN A 172 -3.58 5.47 -6.41
N THR A 173 -2.73 5.03 -5.48
CA THR A 173 -3.14 4.67 -4.13
C THR A 173 -3.72 5.87 -3.37
N MET A 174 -3.15 7.06 -3.54
CA MET A 174 -3.73 8.29 -3.00
C MET A 174 -5.10 8.62 -3.62
N MET A 175 -5.28 8.40 -4.92
CA MET A 175 -6.58 8.59 -5.59
C MET A 175 -7.62 7.59 -5.08
N ILE A 176 -7.25 6.32 -4.89
CA ILE A 176 -8.10 5.29 -4.27
C ILE A 176 -8.58 5.77 -2.89
N THR A 177 -7.67 6.25 -2.05
CA THR A 177 -8.01 6.76 -0.72
C THR A 177 -9.03 7.91 -0.77
N LYS A 178 -8.84 8.86 -1.68
CA LYS A 178 -9.80 9.96 -1.90
C LYS A 178 -11.16 9.46 -2.41
N MET A 179 -11.16 8.46 -3.30
CA MET A 179 -12.41 7.87 -3.79
C MET A 179 -13.20 7.20 -2.65
N ILE A 180 -12.52 6.43 -1.78
CA ILE A 180 -13.14 5.82 -0.60
C ILE A 180 -13.77 6.91 0.27
N GLN A 181 -13.03 7.98 0.58
CA GLN A 181 -13.53 9.09 1.38
C GLN A 181 -14.79 9.73 0.76
N ASN A 182 -14.80 9.97 -0.54
CA ASN A 182 -15.95 10.53 -1.23
C ASN A 182 -17.16 9.58 -1.21
N CYS A 183 -16.97 8.28 -1.40
CA CYS A 183 -18.03 7.28 -1.26
C CYS A 183 -18.62 7.28 0.16
N MET A 184 -17.77 7.33 1.19
CA MET A 184 -18.20 7.43 2.58
C MET A 184 -18.99 8.72 2.86
N ASN A 185 -18.56 9.85 2.31
CA ASN A 185 -19.26 11.12 2.42
C ASN A 185 -20.65 11.07 1.74
N ILE A 186 -20.76 10.44 0.56
CA ILE A 186 -22.05 10.24 -0.11
C ILE A 186 -23.02 9.49 0.81
N VAL A 187 -22.56 8.45 1.50
CA VAL A 187 -23.41 7.69 2.45
C VAL A 187 -23.81 8.58 3.64
N LYS A 188 -22.84 9.24 4.29
CA LYS A 188 -23.09 10.13 5.44
C LYS A 188 -24.12 11.20 5.10
N TYR A 189 -23.97 11.88 3.96
CA TYR A 189 -24.89 12.95 3.54
C TYR A 189 -26.26 12.43 3.10
N HIS A 190 -26.31 11.24 2.45
CA HIS A 190 -27.58 10.66 2.02
C HIS A 190 -28.47 10.31 3.19
N PHE A 191 -27.92 9.71 4.24
CA PHE A 191 -28.66 9.27 5.41
C PHE A 191 -28.67 10.30 6.55
N LYS A 192 -27.85 11.34 6.47
CA LYS A 192 -27.69 12.38 7.52
C LYS A 192 -27.33 11.76 8.88
N ILE A 193 -26.39 10.81 8.88
CA ILE A 193 -25.95 10.08 10.06
C ILE A 193 -24.45 10.20 10.26
N GLU A 194 -24.02 10.04 11.51
CA GLU A 194 -22.65 9.65 11.82
C GLU A 194 -22.55 8.12 11.75
N ILE A 195 -21.53 7.63 11.07
CA ILE A 195 -21.26 6.20 10.94
C ILE A 195 -20.36 5.77 12.09
N ASP A 196 -20.64 4.63 12.69
CA ASP A 196 -19.77 4.03 13.70
C ASP A 196 -18.53 3.44 12.99
N GLU A 197 -17.42 4.19 13.07
CA GLU A 197 -16.15 3.87 12.42
C GLU A 197 -15.42 2.69 13.11
N GLU A 198 -15.80 2.33 14.34
CA GLU A 198 -15.24 1.18 15.07
C GLU A 198 -15.99 -0.14 14.76
N SER A 199 -17.09 -0.07 14.03
CA SER A 199 -17.89 -1.25 13.72
C SER A 199 -17.23 -2.16 12.68
N GLU A 200 -17.38 -3.47 12.86
CA GLU A 200 -16.95 -4.47 11.87
C GLU A 200 -17.57 -4.23 10.49
N TYR A 201 -18.80 -3.72 10.44
CA TYR A 201 -19.49 -3.42 9.19
C TYR A 201 -18.84 -2.25 8.44
N TYR A 202 -18.34 -1.25 9.18
CA TYR A 202 -17.57 -0.18 8.60
C TYR A 202 -16.27 -0.70 7.96
N SER A 203 -15.49 -1.47 8.71
CA SER A 203 -14.24 -2.06 8.21
C SER A 203 -14.46 -2.91 6.96
N ARG A 204 -15.52 -3.72 6.93
CA ARG A 204 -15.88 -4.52 5.75
C ARG A 204 -16.27 -3.67 4.55
N PHE A 205 -17.00 -2.58 4.79
CA PHE A 205 -17.38 -1.67 3.70
C PHE A 205 -16.18 -0.91 3.14
N VAL A 206 -15.30 -0.39 3.99
CA VAL A 206 -14.04 0.24 3.56
C VAL A 206 -13.18 -0.74 2.76
N THR A 207 -13.07 -1.99 3.21
CA THR A 207 -12.35 -3.05 2.48
C THR A 207 -12.95 -3.30 1.11
N HIS A 208 -14.28 -3.39 1.01
CA HIS A 208 -14.96 -3.53 -0.28
C HIS A 208 -14.66 -2.33 -1.20
N LEU A 209 -14.78 -1.10 -0.70
CA LEU A 209 -14.47 0.11 -1.47
C LEU A 209 -13.01 0.16 -1.91
N LYS A 210 -12.07 -0.29 -1.08
CA LYS A 210 -10.63 -0.40 -1.40
C LYS A 210 -10.42 -1.29 -2.63
N TYR A 211 -10.98 -2.49 -2.64
CA TYR A 211 -10.86 -3.43 -3.77
C TYR A 211 -11.63 -2.99 -5.01
N LEU A 212 -12.85 -2.48 -4.83
CA LEU A 212 -13.64 -1.93 -5.92
C LEU A 212 -12.86 -0.82 -6.65
N THR A 213 -12.41 0.20 -5.91
CA THR A 213 -11.69 1.33 -6.50
C THR A 213 -10.34 0.91 -7.09
N SER A 214 -9.60 -0.03 -6.46
CA SER A 214 -8.38 -0.57 -7.03
C SER A 214 -8.61 -1.22 -8.40
N ARG A 215 -9.63 -2.06 -8.54
CA ARG A 215 -10.00 -2.68 -9.83
C ARG A 215 -10.33 -1.63 -10.90
N LEU A 216 -11.05 -0.57 -10.52
CA LEU A 216 -11.39 0.52 -11.44
C LEU A 216 -10.14 1.24 -11.98
N PHE A 217 -9.10 1.40 -11.16
CA PHE A 217 -7.86 2.05 -11.58
C PHE A 217 -6.91 1.12 -12.36
N THR A 218 -6.92 -0.18 -12.10
CA THR A 218 -6.05 -1.15 -12.78
C THR A 218 -6.62 -1.62 -14.11
N GLY A 219 -7.90 -1.35 -14.37
CA GLY A 219 -8.57 -1.81 -15.60
C GLY A 219 -8.69 -3.34 -15.68
N THR A 220 -8.44 -4.06 -14.56
CA THR A 220 -8.72 -5.49 -14.47
C THR A 220 -10.23 -5.67 -14.47
N GLY A 221 -10.77 -6.04 -15.65
CA GLY A 221 -12.19 -6.04 -15.93
C GLY A 221 -12.98 -6.88 -14.92
N TYR A 222 -14.25 -6.52 -14.76
CA TYR A 222 -15.22 -7.41 -14.14
C TYR A 222 -15.39 -8.60 -15.10
N GLU A 223 -14.91 -9.77 -14.70
CA GLU A 223 -15.43 -11.01 -15.26
C GLU A 223 -16.89 -11.08 -14.79
N THR A 224 -17.82 -10.78 -15.67
CA THR A 224 -19.24 -11.04 -15.46
C THR A 224 -19.38 -12.55 -15.35
N HIS A 225 -19.43 -13.06 -14.13
CA HIS A 225 -19.80 -14.43 -13.88
C HIS A 225 -21.28 -14.56 -14.25
N GLY A 226 -21.54 -15.35 -15.29
CA GLY A 226 -22.76 -15.48 -16.03
C GLY A 226 -24.04 -15.62 -15.21
N GLU A 227 -25.19 -15.40 -15.89
CA GLU A 227 -26.56 -15.40 -15.39
C GLU A 227 -26.67 -14.84 -13.96
N GLU A 228 -26.53 -13.53 -13.88
CA GLU A 228 -26.80 -12.79 -12.65
C GLU A 228 -28.16 -13.23 -12.16
N ASP A 229 -28.23 -13.47 -10.86
CA ASP A 229 -29.48 -13.79 -10.18
C ASP A 229 -30.36 -12.53 -10.17
N GLU A 230 -31.00 -12.24 -11.33
CA GLU A 230 -31.87 -11.07 -11.50
C GLU A 230 -32.93 -11.03 -10.39
N GLU A 231 -33.39 -12.19 -9.93
CA GLU A 231 -34.34 -12.32 -8.86
C GLU A 231 -33.78 -11.81 -7.53
N LEU A 232 -32.52 -12.13 -7.23
CA LEU A 232 -31.82 -11.64 -6.04
C LEU A 232 -31.60 -10.13 -6.11
N PHE A 233 -31.14 -9.62 -7.25
CA PHE A 233 -30.95 -8.20 -7.48
C PHE A 233 -32.27 -7.41 -7.28
N GLU A 234 -33.35 -7.84 -7.92
CA GLU A 234 -34.65 -7.22 -7.74
C GLU A 234 -35.15 -7.27 -6.29
N MET A 235 -34.98 -8.41 -5.62
CA MET A 235 -35.37 -8.56 -4.22
C MET A 235 -34.62 -7.59 -3.32
N ILE A 236 -33.29 -7.49 -3.45
CA ILE A 236 -32.43 -6.62 -2.64
C ILE A 236 -32.77 -5.15 -2.91
N THR A 237 -32.86 -4.74 -4.17
CA THR A 237 -33.09 -3.35 -4.54
C THR A 237 -34.50 -2.85 -4.18
N LYS A 238 -35.50 -3.72 -4.24
CA LYS A 238 -36.87 -3.44 -3.75
C LYS A 238 -36.90 -3.33 -2.23
N LYS A 239 -36.30 -4.29 -1.52
CA LYS A 239 -36.32 -4.35 -0.06
C LYS A 239 -35.54 -3.21 0.58
N TYR A 240 -34.42 -2.78 -0.02
CA TYR A 240 -33.52 -1.76 0.49
C TYR A 240 -33.46 -0.55 -0.48
N ALA A 241 -34.65 -0.07 -0.90
CA ALA A 241 -34.79 0.95 -1.95
C ALA A 241 -34.05 2.27 -1.63
N ASN A 242 -33.93 2.67 -0.36
CA ASN A 242 -33.21 3.88 0.03
C ASN A 242 -31.70 3.69 -0.04
N GLU A 243 -31.19 2.55 0.40
CA GLU A 243 -29.79 2.15 0.31
C GLU A 243 -29.37 1.99 -1.16
N TYR A 244 -30.23 1.42 -1.99
CA TYR A 244 -30.00 1.32 -3.44
C TYR A 244 -29.94 2.70 -4.12
N LYS A 245 -30.80 3.66 -3.71
CA LYS A 245 -30.68 5.06 -4.17
C LYS A 245 -29.33 5.67 -3.81
N CYS A 246 -28.80 5.35 -2.64
CA CYS A 246 -27.46 5.76 -2.22
C CYS A 246 -26.38 5.09 -3.06
N ALA A 247 -26.46 3.79 -3.30
CA ALA A 247 -25.53 3.04 -4.16
C ALA A 247 -25.49 3.63 -5.59
N LYS A 248 -26.65 3.99 -6.16
CA LYS A 248 -26.70 4.69 -7.46
C LYS A 248 -26.02 6.06 -7.45
N ARG A 249 -26.03 6.79 -6.33
CA ARG A 249 -25.26 8.05 -6.22
C ARG A 249 -23.76 7.80 -6.23
N ILE A 250 -23.31 6.72 -5.57
CA ILE A 250 -21.90 6.29 -5.64
C ILE A 250 -21.54 5.92 -7.08
N ALA A 251 -22.39 5.16 -7.78
CA ALA A 251 -22.16 4.79 -9.18
C ALA A 251 -22.06 6.00 -10.10
N LEU A 252 -22.95 6.98 -9.96
CA LEU A 252 -22.88 8.24 -10.72
C LEU A 252 -21.61 9.04 -10.42
N PHE A 253 -21.13 9.03 -9.18
CA PHE A 253 -19.86 9.64 -8.80
C PHE A 253 -18.68 8.92 -9.47
N VAL A 254 -18.66 7.59 -9.42
CA VAL A 254 -17.62 6.75 -10.08
C VAL A 254 -17.63 7.01 -11.60
N ASP A 255 -18.78 7.01 -12.24
CA ASP A 255 -18.91 7.26 -13.68
C ASP A 255 -18.38 8.64 -14.06
N LYS A 256 -18.68 9.66 -13.26
CA LYS A 256 -18.19 11.02 -13.48
C LYS A 256 -16.67 11.16 -13.34
N GLU A 257 -16.07 10.49 -12.35
CA GLU A 257 -14.64 10.64 -12.04
C GLU A 257 -13.75 9.71 -12.89
N LEU A 258 -14.24 8.51 -13.23
CA LEU A 258 -13.46 7.46 -13.89
C LEU A 258 -14.01 7.03 -15.26
N HIS A 259 -15.15 7.58 -15.69
CA HIS A 259 -15.85 7.17 -16.93
C HIS A 259 -16.13 5.66 -16.97
N PHE A 260 -16.53 5.10 -15.83
CA PHE A 260 -16.82 3.69 -15.67
C PHE A 260 -18.20 3.47 -15.07
N THR A 261 -19.05 2.71 -15.76
CA THR A 261 -20.37 2.33 -15.28
C THR A 261 -20.27 1.07 -14.43
N LEU A 262 -20.66 1.17 -13.15
CA LEU A 262 -20.67 0.03 -12.25
C LEU A 262 -21.74 -0.99 -12.67
N PRO A 263 -21.41 -2.30 -12.70
CA PRO A 263 -22.37 -3.37 -12.99
C PRO A 263 -23.39 -3.53 -11.85
N ASP A 264 -24.52 -4.15 -12.16
CA ASP A 264 -25.63 -4.37 -11.21
C ASP A 264 -25.21 -5.19 -9.98
N GLU A 265 -24.30 -6.14 -10.16
CA GLU A 265 -23.71 -6.91 -9.06
C GLU A 265 -23.03 -6.00 -8.03
N GLU A 266 -22.22 -5.04 -8.46
CA GLU A 266 -21.58 -4.07 -7.55
C GLU A 266 -22.59 -3.13 -6.89
N LEU A 267 -23.63 -2.72 -7.60
CA LEU A 267 -24.74 -1.95 -7.02
C LEU A 267 -25.46 -2.73 -5.92
N MET A 268 -25.63 -4.04 -6.10
CA MET A 268 -26.20 -4.93 -5.10
C MET A 268 -25.30 -5.03 -3.88
N TYR A 269 -24.01 -5.28 -4.05
CA TYR A 269 -23.05 -5.36 -2.94
C TYR A 269 -22.95 -4.03 -2.19
N LEU A 270 -22.86 -2.90 -2.89
CA LEU A 270 -22.90 -1.56 -2.27
C LEU A 270 -24.19 -1.38 -1.45
N THR A 271 -25.35 -1.79 -1.99
CA THR A 271 -26.64 -1.68 -1.29
C THR A 271 -26.63 -2.45 0.03
N ILE A 272 -26.12 -3.67 0.02
CA ILE A 272 -26.03 -4.51 1.22
C ILE A 272 -25.06 -3.90 2.26
N HIS A 273 -23.89 -3.45 1.83
CA HIS A 273 -22.92 -2.80 2.71
C HIS A 273 -23.48 -1.53 3.33
N ILE A 274 -24.09 -0.65 2.52
CA ILE A 274 -24.73 0.58 2.99
C ILE A 274 -25.80 0.23 4.03
N ARG A 275 -26.66 -0.76 3.76
CA ARG A 275 -27.66 -1.23 4.74
C ARG A 275 -27.04 -1.61 6.06
N LYS A 276 -25.93 -2.35 6.05
CA LYS A 276 -25.27 -2.82 7.28
C LYS A 276 -24.70 -1.67 8.12
N ILE A 277 -24.06 -0.68 7.50
CA ILE A 277 -23.43 0.44 8.23
C ILE A 277 -24.46 1.51 8.65
N THR A 278 -25.62 1.58 8.01
CA THR A 278 -26.67 2.57 8.33
C THR A 278 -27.75 2.01 9.28
N TYR A 279 -27.78 0.70 9.47
CA TYR A 279 -28.76 0.04 10.35
C TYR A 279 -28.39 0.26 11.81
N LYS A 280 -29.11 1.17 12.48
CA LYS A 280 -29.12 1.25 13.95
C LYS A 280 -30.02 0.14 14.47
N LYS A 281 -29.49 -0.81 15.23
CA LYS A 281 -30.33 -1.66 16.08
C LYS A 281 -31.11 -0.70 17.00
N THR A 282 -32.43 -0.67 16.84
CA THR A 282 -33.30 -0.07 17.87
C THR A 282 -33.15 -0.97 19.10
N THR A 283 -32.41 -0.48 20.09
CA THR A 283 -32.35 -1.07 21.44
C THR A 283 -33.66 -0.84 22.13
#